data_bae2fb949fcf3a9a218ea34369f92b96
#
_entry.id   bae2fb949fcf3a9a218ea34369f92b96
#
_cell.length_a   1.000
_cell.length_b   1.000
_cell.length_c   1.000
_cell.angle_alpha   90.00
_cell.angle_beta   90.00
_cell.angle_gamma   90.00
#
_symmetry.space_group_name_H-M   'P 1'
#
loop_
_entity.id
_entity.type
_entity.pdbx_description
1 polymer ?
#
loop_
_entity_poly.entity_id
_entity_poly.type
_entity_poly.pdbx_seq_one_letter_code
_entity_poly.pdbx_strand_id
1 'polypeptide(L)'
;DGLGIINFGIGSANAATIMDLLSAIEPKGILFLGKCGGLKKTTEIGNFILPIAAIRGEGTSDDYFPKEVPAMPSFKLHKYVSGILVEREIEYRTGVIYSTNRRVWEHDNKFKKYLRKIRVMGIDMETATIFITGFSNEINRGALLLVSDTPMIPEAVSYTHLTLPTSQLV
;
A
#
# COMPACT_ATOMS: atom_id res chain seq x y z
N ASP A 1 -23.04 -14.54 2.78
CA ASP A 1 -22.08 -13.43 2.98
C ASP A 1 -20.86 -13.98 3.70
N GLY A 2 -19.73 -14.10 2.98
CA GLY A 2 -18.49 -14.65 3.49
C GLY A 2 -17.36 -13.62 3.47
N LEU A 3 -16.40 -13.76 4.37
CA LEU A 3 -15.11 -13.08 4.33
C LEU A 3 -14.07 -14.06 3.77
N GLY A 4 -13.37 -13.66 2.71
CA GLY A 4 -12.21 -14.39 2.18
C GLY A 4 -10.93 -13.64 2.48
N ILE A 5 -9.84 -14.35 2.73
CA ILE A 5 -8.50 -13.79 2.89
C ILE A 5 -7.58 -14.47 1.88
N ILE A 6 -6.84 -13.66 1.11
CA ILE A 6 -5.94 -14.13 0.06
C ILE A 6 -4.58 -13.48 0.26
N ASN A 7 -3.54 -14.29 0.29
CA ASN A 7 -2.17 -13.81 0.21
C ASN A 7 -1.68 -13.97 -1.25
N PHE A 8 -1.46 -12.87 -1.92
CA PHE A 8 -1.01 -12.83 -3.32
C PHE A 8 0.51 -12.61 -3.47
N GLY A 9 1.22 -12.55 -2.36
CA GLY A 9 2.66 -12.29 -2.37
C GLY A 9 2.99 -10.81 -2.40
N ILE A 10 3.90 -10.39 -3.27
CA ILE A 10 4.42 -9.03 -3.35
C ILE A 10 4.41 -8.52 -4.80
N GLY A 11 4.18 -7.23 -4.94
CA GLY A 11 4.34 -6.48 -6.19
C GLY A 11 3.05 -6.31 -6.99
N SER A 12 3.05 -5.26 -7.80
CA SER A 12 1.91 -4.78 -8.56
C SER A 12 1.38 -5.81 -9.57
N ALA A 13 2.24 -6.58 -10.23
CA ALA A 13 1.79 -7.59 -11.19
C ALA A 13 0.95 -8.68 -10.52
N ASN A 14 1.37 -9.15 -9.33
CA ASN A 14 0.59 -10.12 -8.56
C ASN A 14 -0.72 -9.50 -8.06
N ALA A 15 -0.67 -8.26 -7.58
CA ALA A 15 -1.86 -7.53 -7.15
C ALA A 15 -2.88 -7.39 -8.28
N ALA A 16 -2.45 -7.01 -9.49
CA ALA A 16 -3.30 -6.92 -10.66
C ALA A 16 -3.97 -8.26 -11.00
N THR A 17 -3.15 -9.33 -11.09
CA THR A 17 -3.64 -10.67 -11.40
C THR A 17 -4.74 -11.12 -10.42
N ILE A 18 -4.52 -10.91 -9.11
CA ILE A 18 -5.52 -11.29 -8.12
C ILE A 18 -6.78 -10.43 -8.23
N MET A 19 -6.64 -9.13 -8.47
CA MET A 19 -7.81 -8.26 -8.65
C MET A 19 -8.66 -8.67 -9.86
N ASP A 20 -8.02 -9.05 -10.97
CA ASP A 20 -8.71 -9.53 -12.16
C ASP A 20 -9.42 -10.88 -11.92
N LEU A 21 -8.73 -11.82 -11.24
CA LEU A 21 -9.36 -13.10 -10.89
C LEU A 21 -10.54 -12.93 -9.93
N LEU A 22 -10.42 -12.03 -8.96
CA LEU A 22 -11.51 -11.75 -8.01
C LEU A 22 -12.71 -11.07 -8.65
N SER A 23 -12.56 -10.38 -9.78
CA SER A 23 -13.68 -9.78 -10.51
C SER A 23 -14.72 -10.82 -10.93
N ALA A 24 -14.27 -12.05 -11.21
CA ALA A 24 -15.16 -13.16 -11.61
C ALA A 24 -16.16 -13.61 -10.53
N ILE A 25 -15.90 -13.29 -9.26
CA ILE A 25 -16.81 -13.61 -8.14
C ILE A 25 -17.59 -12.40 -7.62
N GLU A 26 -17.48 -11.27 -8.28
CA GLU A 26 -18.20 -10.02 -7.99
C GLU A 26 -18.19 -9.65 -6.49
N PRO A 27 -17.02 -9.46 -5.85
CA PRO A 27 -16.94 -9.18 -4.42
C PRO A 27 -17.58 -7.83 -4.10
N LYS A 28 -18.26 -7.71 -2.97
CA LYS A 28 -18.82 -6.44 -2.49
C LYS A 28 -17.78 -5.35 -2.25
N GLY A 29 -16.56 -5.77 -1.99
CA GLY A 29 -15.40 -4.89 -1.82
C GLY A 29 -14.14 -5.67 -1.48
N ILE A 30 -13.00 -5.08 -1.77
CA ILE A 30 -11.67 -5.63 -1.49
C ILE A 30 -10.92 -4.63 -0.64
N LEU A 31 -10.45 -5.08 0.53
CA LEU A 31 -9.57 -4.30 1.41
C LEU A 31 -8.18 -4.91 1.37
N PHE A 32 -7.22 -4.15 0.85
CA PHE A 32 -5.81 -4.50 0.92
C PHE A 32 -5.25 -4.22 2.31
N LEU A 33 -4.76 -5.25 2.96
CA LEU A 33 -4.00 -5.16 4.20
C LEU A 33 -2.52 -5.37 3.87
N GLY A 34 -1.75 -4.29 3.86
CA GLY A 34 -0.37 -4.31 3.42
C GLY A 34 0.61 -3.71 4.41
N LYS A 35 1.88 -3.69 4.01
CA LYS A 35 2.96 -2.99 4.71
C LYS A 35 3.51 -1.88 3.82
N CYS A 36 4.04 -0.83 4.44
CA CYS A 36 4.70 0.26 3.72
C CYS A 36 5.90 0.80 4.49
N GLY A 37 6.82 1.42 3.79
CA GLY A 37 7.84 2.26 4.39
C GLY A 37 7.29 3.65 4.71
N GLY A 38 7.42 4.10 5.95
CA GLY A 38 7.07 5.45 6.38
C GLY A 38 8.09 6.47 5.87
N LEU A 39 7.62 7.57 5.24
CA LEU A 39 8.51 8.54 4.61
C LEU A 39 8.54 9.90 5.33
N LYS A 40 7.64 10.13 6.27
CA LYS A 40 7.60 11.36 7.08
C LYS A 40 8.05 11.07 8.51
N LYS A 41 8.62 12.07 9.17
CA LYS A 41 9.01 11.98 10.59
C LYS A 41 7.83 11.63 11.52
N THR A 42 6.61 11.90 11.08
CA THR A 42 5.38 11.60 11.82
C THR A 42 4.83 10.21 11.55
N THR A 43 5.47 9.43 10.68
CA THR A 43 5.09 8.04 10.41
C THR A 43 6.11 7.12 11.08
N GLU A 44 5.75 6.57 12.23
CA GLU A 44 6.58 5.67 13.02
C GLU A 44 6.23 4.21 12.72
N ILE A 45 7.18 3.30 12.98
CA ILE A 45 6.94 1.86 12.85
C ILE A 45 5.77 1.48 13.77
N GLY A 46 4.84 0.70 13.23
CA GLY A 46 3.61 0.32 13.92
C GLY A 46 2.41 1.25 13.69
N ASN A 47 2.62 2.44 13.12
CA ASN A 47 1.49 3.30 12.75
C ASN A 47 0.70 2.69 11.59
N PHE A 48 -0.62 2.92 11.58
CA PHE A 48 -1.45 2.64 10.43
C PHE A 48 -1.58 3.85 9.50
N ILE A 49 -1.55 3.59 8.20
CA ILE A 49 -1.88 4.57 7.16
C ILE A 49 -3.12 4.06 6.42
N LEU A 50 -4.15 4.91 6.35
CA LEU A 50 -5.33 4.73 5.52
C LEU A 50 -5.18 5.62 4.28
N PRO A 51 -4.74 5.09 3.12
CA PRO A 51 -4.43 5.88 1.95
C PRO A 51 -5.66 6.56 1.34
N ILE A 52 -5.57 7.86 1.08
CA ILE A 52 -6.61 8.62 0.35
C ILE A 52 -6.36 8.64 -1.16
N ALA A 53 -5.13 8.37 -1.58
CA ALA A 53 -4.71 8.20 -2.97
C ALA A 53 -3.37 7.49 -3.03
N ALA A 54 -3.02 6.96 -4.20
CA ALA A 54 -1.69 6.44 -4.47
C ALA A 54 -1.13 7.03 -5.77
N ILE A 55 0.18 7.30 -5.79
CA ILE A 55 0.90 7.71 -6.99
C ILE A 55 1.38 6.46 -7.72
N ARG A 56 1.08 6.40 -9.01
CA ARG A 56 1.29 5.26 -9.90
C ARG A 56 2.73 5.23 -10.42
N GLY A 57 3.68 4.81 -9.56
CA GLY A 57 5.10 4.70 -9.91
C GLY A 57 5.54 3.27 -10.24
N GLU A 58 4.61 2.32 -10.27
CA GLU A 58 4.87 0.90 -10.47
C GLU A 58 4.76 0.43 -11.93
N GLY A 59 4.00 1.15 -12.76
CA GLY A 59 3.83 0.88 -14.19
C GLY A 59 2.74 -0.12 -14.55
N THR A 60 2.47 -1.14 -13.75
CA THR A 60 1.44 -2.17 -14.01
C THR A 60 0.06 -1.56 -14.24
N SER A 61 -0.30 -0.55 -13.46
CA SER A 61 -1.61 0.11 -13.58
C SER A 61 -1.78 0.88 -14.90
N ASP A 62 -0.70 1.17 -15.63
CA ASP A 62 -0.74 1.85 -16.93
C ASP A 62 -1.42 1.00 -18.02
N ASP A 63 -1.43 -0.33 -17.86
CA ASP A 63 -2.11 -1.26 -18.75
C ASP A 63 -3.66 -1.19 -18.61
N TYR A 64 -4.16 -0.63 -17.51
CA TYR A 64 -5.59 -0.51 -17.23
C TYR A 64 -6.15 0.86 -17.58
N PHE A 65 -5.42 1.92 -17.24
CA PHE A 65 -5.84 3.30 -17.49
C PHE A 65 -4.64 4.21 -17.76
N PRO A 66 -4.83 5.30 -18.54
CA PRO A 66 -3.82 6.34 -18.69
C PRO A 66 -3.37 6.91 -17.34
N LYS A 67 -2.14 7.46 -17.30
CA LYS A 67 -1.51 7.95 -16.05
C LYS A 67 -2.27 9.08 -15.37
N GLU A 68 -3.07 9.81 -16.10
CA GLU A 68 -3.90 10.92 -15.63
C GLU A 68 -5.06 10.45 -14.75
N VAL A 69 -5.46 9.16 -14.84
CA VAL A 69 -6.50 8.61 -13.97
C VAL A 69 -5.92 8.39 -12.57
N PRO A 70 -6.43 9.07 -11.54
CA PRO A 70 -5.89 8.98 -10.21
C PRO A 70 -6.20 7.63 -9.55
N ALA A 71 -5.21 7.04 -8.89
CA ALA A 71 -5.42 5.84 -8.09
C ALA A 71 -6.01 6.21 -6.72
N MET A 72 -7.30 5.93 -6.54
CA MET A 72 -8.06 6.30 -5.35
C MET A 72 -8.88 5.12 -4.81
N PRO A 73 -9.07 5.04 -3.48
CA PRO A 73 -9.99 4.09 -2.90
C PRO A 73 -11.44 4.47 -3.23
N SER A 74 -12.36 3.51 -3.13
CA SER A 74 -13.78 3.82 -3.14
C SER A 74 -14.16 4.57 -1.86
N PHE A 75 -14.81 5.71 -1.99
CA PHE A 75 -15.19 6.56 -0.85
C PHE A 75 -15.99 5.78 0.21
N LYS A 76 -16.95 4.96 -0.22
CA LYS A 76 -17.78 4.16 0.66
C LYS A 76 -16.96 3.21 1.55
N LEU A 77 -16.01 2.46 0.95
CA LEU A 77 -15.18 1.53 1.71
C LEU A 77 -14.16 2.26 2.59
N HIS A 78 -13.57 3.33 2.07
CA HIS A 78 -12.65 4.17 2.84
C HIS A 78 -13.31 4.75 4.10
N LYS A 79 -14.51 5.34 3.95
CA LYS A 79 -15.30 5.86 5.08
C LYS A 79 -15.66 4.77 6.08
N TYR A 80 -16.02 3.58 5.62
CA TYR A 80 -16.36 2.45 6.48
C TYR A 80 -15.15 2.00 7.31
N VAL A 81 -13.99 1.83 6.69
CA VAL A 81 -12.74 1.46 7.40
C VAL A 81 -12.34 2.54 8.40
N SER A 82 -12.39 3.82 8.00
CA SER A 82 -12.12 4.95 8.89
C SER A 82 -13.04 4.92 10.12
N GLY A 83 -14.34 4.68 9.93
CA GLY A 83 -15.30 4.57 11.02
C GLY A 83 -14.96 3.47 12.03
N ILE A 84 -14.58 2.28 11.53
CA ILE A 84 -14.15 1.17 12.40
C ILE A 84 -12.89 1.53 13.20
N LEU A 85 -11.90 2.17 12.56
CA LEU A 85 -10.67 2.56 13.25
C LEU A 85 -10.96 3.56 14.38
N VAL A 86 -11.83 4.54 14.13
CA VAL A 86 -12.26 5.51 15.14
C VAL A 86 -13.05 4.84 16.28
N GLU A 87 -14.01 3.99 15.95
CA GLU A 87 -14.81 3.25 16.94
C GLU A 87 -13.97 2.36 17.86
N ARG A 88 -12.89 1.82 17.32
CA ARG A 88 -11.94 0.95 18.06
C ARG A 88 -10.78 1.71 18.69
N GLU A 89 -10.79 3.03 18.63
CA GLU A 89 -9.73 3.91 19.16
C GLU A 89 -8.33 3.58 18.58
N ILE A 90 -8.30 3.07 17.32
CA ILE A 90 -7.05 2.77 16.63
C ILE A 90 -6.54 4.05 15.96
N GLU A 91 -5.37 4.52 16.41
CA GLU A 91 -4.72 5.67 15.77
C GLU A 91 -4.26 5.33 14.36
N TYR A 92 -4.59 6.17 13.41
CA TYR A 92 -4.15 6.04 12.03
C TYR A 92 -3.88 7.42 11.42
N ARG A 93 -3.14 7.40 10.34
CA ARG A 93 -2.84 8.58 9.54
C ARG A 93 -3.46 8.44 8.16
N THR A 94 -3.75 9.58 7.53
CA THR A 94 -4.24 9.60 6.14
C THR A 94 -3.27 10.37 5.26
N GLY A 95 -3.09 9.91 4.04
CA GLY A 95 -2.20 10.59 3.10
C GLY A 95 -2.02 9.84 1.79
N VAL A 96 -1.15 10.40 0.96
CA VAL A 96 -0.82 9.82 -0.34
C VAL A 96 0.32 8.82 -0.18
N ILE A 97 0.17 7.64 -0.78
CA ILE A 97 1.19 6.61 -0.89
C ILE A 97 1.85 6.69 -2.26
N TYR A 98 3.12 6.36 -2.36
CA TYR A 98 3.80 6.13 -3.63
C TYR A 98 3.97 4.64 -3.85
N SER A 99 3.36 4.08 -4.87
CA SER A 99 3.60 2.68 -5.25
C SER A 99 4.72 2.60 -6.27
N THR A 100 5.73 1.76 -6.00
CA THR A 100 6.92 1.58 -6.83
C THR A 100 7.07 0.13 -7.27
N ASN A 101 7.70 -0.11 -8.41
CA ASN A 101 8.14 -1.44 -8.84
C ASN A 101 9.58 -1.76 -8.40
N ARG A 102 10.26 -0.84 -7.71
CA ARG A 102 11.64 -1.01 -7.23
C ARG A 102 11.63 -1.38 -5.76
N ARG A 103 12.05 -2.61 -5.44
CA ARG A 103 12.14 -3.08 -4.05
C ARG A 103 13.29 -2.42 -3.30
N VAL A 104 14.43 -2.23 -3.96
CA VAL A 104 15.64 -1.64 -3.37
C VAL A 104 15.92 -0.29 -4.02
N TRP A 105 15.64 0.79 -3.32
CA TRP A 105 15.75 2.17 -3.82
C TRP A 105 16.41 3.12 -2.79
N GLU A 106 16.65 2.67 -1.59
CA GLU A 106 17.08 3.48 -0.45
C GLU A 106 18.44 4.15 -0.68
N HIS A 107 19.25 3.63 -1.58
CA HIS A 107 20.52 4.22 -2.01
C HIS A 107 20.37 5.34 -3.07
N ASP A 108 19.19 5.47 -3.70
CA ASP A 108 18.94 6.47 -4.73
C ASP A 108 18.57 7.83 -4.12
N ASN A 109 19.57 8.69 -3.96
CA ASN A 109 19.38 10.02 -3.38
C ASN A 109 18.51 10.95 -4.26
N LYS A 110 18.47 10.76 -5.59
CA LYS A 110 17.59 11.54 -6.47
C LYS A 110 16.14 11.15 -6.24
N PHE A 111 15.87 9.86 -6.13
CA PHE A 111 14.55 9.35 -5.84
C PHE A 111 14.06 9.77 -4.44
N LYS A 112 14.92 9.71 -3.42
CA LYS A 112 14.60 10.24 -2.08
C LYS A 112 14.21 11.72 -2.10
N LYS A 113 14.96 12.55 -2.84
CA LYS A 113 14.62 13.98 -3.01
C LYS A 113 13.28 14.15 -3.72
N TYR A 114 13.00 13.35 -4.74
CA TYR A 114 11.72 13.36 -5.44
C TYR A 114 10.57 13.01 -4.51
N LEU A 115 10.65 11.91 -3.74
CA LEU A 115 9.62 11.49 -2.78
C LEU A 115 9.32 12.59 -1.74
N ARG A 116 10.36 13.27 -1.24
CA ARG A 116 10.18 14.43 -0.33
C ARG A 116 9.45 15.59 -1.02
N LYS A 117 9.81 15.90 -2.26
CA LYS A 117 9.20 16.99 -3.05
C LYS A 117 7.71 16.77 -3.26
N ILE A 118 7.30 15.55 -3.57
CA ILE A 118 5.88 15.19 -3.79
C ILE A 118 5.11 14.91 -2.50
N ARG A 119 5.76 15.00 -1.32
CA ARG A 119 5.17 14.96 0.01
C ARG A 119 4.39 13.69 0.35
N VAL A 120 4.72 12.57 -0.26
CA VAL A 120 4.08 11.29 0.05
C VAL A 120 4.34 10.87 1.49
N MET A 121 3.38 10.17 2.07
CA MET A 121 3.41 9.73 3.47
C MET A 121 4.14 8.42 3.63
N GLY A 122 3.99 7.52 2.67
CA GLY A 122 4.61 6.20 2.67
C GLY A 122 4.87 5.70 1.26
N ILE A 123 5.55 4.58 1.17
CA ILE A 123 5.88 3.89 -0.07
C ILE A 123 5.58 2.41 0.06
N ASP A 124 4.94 1.85 -0.96
CA ASP A 124 4.67 0.42 -1.10
C ASP A 124 4.91 -0.05 -2.54
N MET A 125 4.40 -1.21 -2.90
CA MET A 125 4.54 -1.76 -4.25
C MET A 125 3.19 -2.15 -4.89
N GLU A 126 2.04 -1.93 -4.22
CA GLU A 126 0.76 -2.51 -4.62
C GLU A 126 -0.43 -1.55 -4.64
N THR A 127 -0.51 -0.59 -3.72
CA THR A 127 -1.73 0.21 -3.47
C THR A 127 -2.27 0.88 -4.73
N ALA A 128 -1.40 1.49 -5.56
CA ALA A 128 -1.84 2.15 -6.79
C ALA A 128 -2.48 1.16 -7.76
N THR A 129 -1.86 0.00 -7.94
CA THR A 129 -2.40 -1.05 -8.80
C THR A 129 -3.75 -1.55 -8.30
N ILE A 130 -3.88 -1.85 -7.01
CA ILE A 130 -5.15 -2.30 -6.43
C ILE A 130 -6.27 -1.26 -6.62
N PHE A 131 -5.94 0.03 -6.48
CA PHE A 131 -6.92 1.09 -6.69
C PHE A 131 -7.35 1.19 -8.16
N ILE A 132 -6.41 1.10 -9.08
CA ILE A 132 -6.69 1.22 -10.52
C ILE A 132 -7.38 -0.02 -11.06
N THR A 133 -6.90 -1.22 -10.75
CA THR A 133 -7.52 -2.47 -11.21
C THR A 133 -8.91 -2.66 -10.60
N GLY A 134 -9.08 -2.30 -9.33
CA GLY A 134 -10.41 -2.30 -8.71
C GLY A 134 -11.34 -1.26 -9.32
N PHE A 135 -10.83 -0.13 -9.84
CA PHE A 135 -11.62 0.82 -10.59
C PHE A 135 -12.01 0.25 -11.95
N SER A 136 -11.08 -0.35 -12.66
CA SER A 136 -11.32 -0.99 -13.96
C SER A 136 -12.38 -2.10 -13.88
N ASN A 137 -12.34 -2.89 -12.82
CA ASN A 137 -13.25 -4.01 -12.58
C ASN A 137 -14.53 -3.61 -11.79
N GLU A 138 -14.78 -2.31 -11.60
CA GLU A 138 -15.93 -1.78 -10.87
C GLU A 138 -16.08 -2.32 -9.42
N ILE A 139 -14.97 -2.75 -8.81
CA ILE A 139 -14.94 -3.29 -7.45
C ILE A 139 -14.73 -2.17 -6.43
N ASN A 140 -15.50 -2.15 -5.34
CA ASN A 140 -15.19 -1.30 -4.20
C ASN A 140 -13.83 -1.71 -3.62
N ARG A 141 -12.89 -0.77 -3.51
CA ARG A 141 -11.51 -1.02 -3.10
C ARG A 141 -11.03 -0.04 -2.05
N GLY A 142 -10.18 -0.52 -1.18
CA GLY A 142 -9.54 0.26 -0.13
C GLY A 142 -8.22 -0.37 0.26
N ALA A 143 -7.45 0.32 1.08
CA ALA A 143 -6.22 -0.19 1.65
C ALA A 143 -6.07 0.29 3.10
N LEU A 144 -5.45 -0.52 3.94
CA LEU A 144 -4.96 -0.17 5.25
C LEU A 144 -3.53 -0.71 5.36
N LEU A 145 -2.57 0.18 5.57
CA LEU A 145 -1.15 -0.16 5.54
C LEU A 145 -0.54 -0.01 6.93
N LEU A 146 0.28 -0.98 7.32
CA LEU A 146 1.12 -0.92 8.51
C LEU A 146 2.50 -0.38 8.13
N VAL A 147 2.98 0.64 8.82
CA VAL A 147 4.36 1.12 8.68
C VAL A 147 5.30 0.08 9.29
N SER A 148 6.07 -0.60 8.44
CA SER A 148 7.01 -1.66 8.84
C SER A 148 8.44 -1.17 9.01
N ASP A 149 8.80 -0.07 8.36
CA ASP A 149 10.13 0.52 8.35
C ASP A 149 10.06 2.02 8.01
N THR A 150 11.16 2.73 8.25
CA THR A 150 11.26 4.17 7.97
C THR A 150 12.51 4.46 7.14
N PRO A 151 12.51 4.11 5.83
CA PRO A 151 13.72 4.05 5.00
C PRO A 151 14.38 5.40 4.72
N MET A 152 13.75 6.51 5.11
CA MET A 152 14.29 7.86 4.96
C MET A 152 14.98 8.38 6.24
N ILE A 153 14.88 7.67 7.35
CA ILE A 153 15.48 8.06 8.65
C ILE A 153 16.76 7.24 8.83
N PRO A 154 17.95 7.86 8.92
CA PRO A 154 19.23 7.15 8.97
C PRO A 154 19.38 6.15 10.12
N GLU A 155 18.72 6.40 11.25
CA GLU A 155 18.77 5.55 12.45
C GLU A 155 17.97 4.26 12.31
N ALA A 156 16.98 4.23 11.41
CA ALA A 156 16.12 3.05 11.22
C ALA A 156 16.76 1.97 10.32
N VAL A 157 17.80 2.29 9.57
CA VAL A 157 18.49 1.34 8.68
C VAL A 157 19.25 0.27 9.48
N SER A 158 19.54 0.51 10.76
CA SER A 158 20.26 -0.45 11.61
C SER A 158 19.42 -1.66 12.05
N TYR A 159 18.09 -1.60 11.95
CA TYR A 159 17.22 -2.68 12.40
C TYR A 159 16.73 -3.64 11.30
N THR A 160 16.93 -3.31 10.03
CA THR A 160 16.58 -4.19 8.90
C THR A 160 17.53 -5.38 8.71
N HIS A 161 18.65 -5.42 9.43
CA HIS A 161 19.60 -6.53 9.46
C HIS A 161 19.44 -7.46 10.68
N LEU A 162 18.41 -7.31 11.47
CA LEU A 162 18.10 -8.31 12.49
C LEU A 162 17.58 -9.57 11.81
N THR A 163 18.54 -10.46 11.55
CA THR A 163 18.45 -11.88 11.34
C THR A 163 17.09 -12.50 11.73
N LEU A 164 16.43 -13.05 10.73
CA LEU A 164 15.51 -14.16 10.96
C LEU A 164 16.29 -15.21 11.78
N PRO A 165 15.80 -15.65 12.93
CA PRO A 165 16.43 -16.76 13.62
C PRO A 165 16.35 -17.99 12.71
N THR A 166 17.49 -18.41 12.18
CA THR A 166 17.67 -19.66 11.44
C THR A 166 17.70 -20.86 12.39
N SER A 167 16.86 -20.91 13.38
CA SER A 167 16.71 -22.05 14.26
C SER A 167 15.25 -22.45 14.32
N GLN A 168 14.87 -23.26 13.36
CA GLN A 168 13.92 -24.39 13.49
C GLN A 168 13.62 -24.97 12.10
N LEU A 169 14.63 -25.68 11.56
CA LEU A 169 14.42 -26.80 10.67
C LEU A 169 15.04 -28.01 11.37
N VAL A 170 14.23 -28.72 12.08
CA VAL A 170 14.40 -30.15 12.39
C VAL A 170 13.08 -30.83 12.10
#